data_2238acd72b94e968e506496a3a11491f
#
_entry.id   2238acd72b94e968e506496a3a11491f
#
_cell.length_a   1.000
_cell.length_b   1.000
_cell.length_c   1.000
_cell.angle_alpha   90.00
_cell.angle_beta   90.00
_cell.angle_gamma   90.00
#
_symmetry.space_group_name_H-M   'P 1'
#
loop_
_entity.id
_entity.type
_entity.pdbx_description
1 polymer ?
#
loop_
_entity_poly.entity_id
_entity_poly.type
_entity_poly.pdbx_seq_one_letter_code
_entity_poly.pdbx_strand_id
1 'polypeptide(L)'
;MSGGADQPVRLLCLCAGDPRAKRPFSGSARALFQALERRGCVHAMGNVLGITDPFAPGPWPIRLLRKIDRLELEDWYRWTPFAWGRNTRRAEAFAGQHPGYNAVLMYGTTYNPELGVPKYVYLDATSAQVSSAKAWEFARFSPEKTRSVVHYQRDIFDGCTAVFPRSKWAADSLRGDYGLPDDRIVVAGAGSNFEGVPLKHGSYANARILFIGVEWERKGGPLLVEAFREVKKALPHATLAIVGCSPEVNEPGVEIIGMIPRGTQDGQRRLLEEYSRASVFCIMSEYEPFGIVVLEAESCGVPCVAPDRFAFPETIRDGETGALKARYDAGRLASKLISLLSNPEELERMGKAAQEWVANEWTWDIAARRIHERIAADLAAQTKPTR
;
A
#
# COMPACT_ATOMS: atom_id res chain seq x y z
N MET A 1 -7.25 25.76 -39.35
CA MET A 1 -7.30 24.50 -38.56
C MET A 1 -6.67 24.80 -37.20
N SER A 2 -7.45 25.29 -36.26
CA SER A 2 -6.99 25.50 -34.89
C SER A 2 -6.98 24.13 -34.20
N GLY A 3 -5.79 23.56 -33.99
CA GLY A 3 -5.62 22.39 -33.15
C GLY A 3 -6.23 22.69 -31.79
N GLY A 4 -7.22 21.89 -31.38
CA GLY A 4 -7.75 21.96 -30.02
C GLY A 4 -6.60 21.80 -29.05
N ALA A 5 -6.29 22.86 -28.33
CA ALA A 5 -5.27 22.80 -27.27
C ALA A 5 -5.75 21.76 -26.26
N ASP A 6 -4.97 20.71 -26.06
CA ASP A 6 -5.20 19.71 -25.01
C ASP A 6 -5.40 20.46 -23.69
N GLN A 7 -6.58 20.34 -23.12
CA GLN A 7 -6.87 21.02 -21.85
C GLN A 7 -6.00 20.38 -20.76
N PRO A 8 -5.16 21.16 -20.07
CA PRO A 8 -4.25 20.58 -19.08
C PRO A 8 -5.05 19.90 -17.96
N VAL A 9 -4.58 18.74 -17.51
CA VAL A 9 -5.16 18.02 -16.39
C VAL A 9 -4.98 18.83 -15.10
N ARG A 10 -6.07 19.10 -14.39
CA ARG A 10 -6.09 19.80 -13.10
C ARG A 10 -6.85 18.97 -12.09
N LEU A 11 -6.10 18.15 -11.34
CA LEU A 11 -6.64 17.18 -10.39
C LEU A 11 -6.98 17.80 -9.05
N LEU A 12 -8.20 17.55 -8.59
CA LEU A 12 -8.54 17.61 -7.18
C LEU A 12 -8.22 16.24 -6.56
N CYS A 13 -7.15 16.15 -5.76
CA CYS A 13 -6.72 14.93 -5.10
C CYS A 13 -7.33 14.85 -3.69
N LEU A 14 -8.14 13.83 -3.44
CA LEU A 14 -8.83 13.64 -2.15
C LEU A 14 -8.37 12.37 -1.45
N CYS A 15 -8.21 12.43 -0.12
CA CYS A 15 -7.74 11.32 0.70
C CYS A 15 -8.40 11.33 2.09
N ALA A 16 -8.67 10.14 2.63
CA ALA A 16 -9.09 9.98 4.02
C ALA A 16 -7.86 10.07 4.95
N GLY A 17 -7.57 11.25 5.43
CA GLY A 17 -6.39 11.64 6.20
C GLY A 17 -5.62 12.77 5.52
N ASP A 18 -4.61 13.31 6.19
CA ASP A 18 -3.79 14.37 5.60
C ASP A 18 -2.94 13.80 4.43
N PRO A 19 -3.18 14.25 3.18
CA PRO A 19 -2.48 13.75 2.00
C PRO A 19 -0.98 14.08 1.98
N ARG A 20 -0.52 15.01 2.82
CA ARG A 20 0.89 15.40 2.98
C ARG A 20 1.58 14.66 4.12
N ALA A 21 0.83 14.01 4.99
CA ALA A 21 1.39 13.27 6.12
C ALA A 21 1.96 11.90 5.68
N LYS A 22 2.96 11.43 6.43
CA LYS A 22 3.58 10.11 6.19
C LYS A 22 2.80 8.93 6.79
N ARG A 23 1.73 9.18 7.58
CA ARG A 23 0.96 8.13 8.27
C ARG A 23 -0.16 7.51 7.45
N PRO A 24 -1.04 8.28 6.75
CA PRO A 24 -2.13 7.67 6.00
C PRO A 24 -1.61 6.68 4.97
N PHE A 25 -2.21 5.48 4.94
CA PHE A 25 -1.88 4.44 3.97
C PHE A 25 -0.37 4.14 3.86
N SER A 26 0.34 4.09 4.99
CA SER A 26 1.79 3.88 5.05
C SER A 26 2.62 4.90 4.26
N GLY A 27 2.07 6.12 4.05
CA GLY A 27 2.72 7.18 3.27
C GLY A 27 2.48 7.13 1.76
N SER A 28 1.78 6.12 1.27
CA SER A 28 1.55 5.92 -0.17
C SER A 28 0.70 7.03 -0.81
N ALA A 29 -0.29 7.59 -0.08
CA ALA A 29 -1.09 8.70 -0.61
C ALA A 29 -0.23 9.94 -0.85
N ARG A 30 0.64 10.27 0.11
CA ARG A 30 1.61 11.37 -0.02
C ARG A 30 2.53 11.13 -1.23
N ALA A 31 3.12 9.94 -1.34
CA ALA A 31 4.08 9.64 -2.38
C ALA A 31 3.46 9.70 -3.79
N LEU A 32 2.25 9.16 -3.96
CA LEU A 32 1.51 9.28 -5.23
C LEU A 32 1.18 10.73 -5.57
N PHE A 33 0.63 11.49 -4.62
CA PHE A 33 0.22 12.88 -4.89
C PHE A 33 1.42 13.78 -5.15
N GLN A 34 2.56 13.56 -4.48
CA GLN A 34 3.81 14.26 -4.80
C GLN A 34 4.33 13.92 -6.22
N ALA A 35 4.19 12.66 -6.65
CA ALA A 35 4.55 12.28 -8.01
C ALA A 35 3.63 12.95 -9.06
N LEU A 36 2.34 13.11 -8.75
CA LEU A 36 1.41 13.88 -9.59
C LEU A 36 1.70 15.40 -9.55
N GLU A 37 2.11 15.95 -8.40
CA GLU A 37 2.58 17.36 -8.30
C GLU A 37 3.80 17.60 -9.19
N ARG A 38 4.80 16.70 -9.17
CA ARG A 38 5.98 16.82 -10.07
C ARG A 38 5.59 16.82 -11.55
N ARG A 39 4.46 16.22 -11.92
CA ARG A 39 3.89 16.24 -13.28
C ARG A 39 3.07 17.49 -13.57
N GLY A 40 2.92 18.40 -12.62
CA GLY A 40 2.18 19.66 -12.79
C GLY A 40 0.67 19.49 -12.95
N CYS A 41 0.11 18.33 -12.60
CA CYS A 41 -1.31 18.05 -12.80
C CYS A 41 -2.19 18.18 -11.54
N VAL A 42 -1.63 18.46 -10.37
CA VAL A 42 -2.38 18.63 -9.13
C VAL A 42 -2.84 20.08 -8.98
N HIS A 43 -4.15 20.28 -8.88
CA HIS A 43 -4.77 21.58 -8.61
C HIS A 43 -4.87 21.84 -7.09
N ALA A 44 -5.39 20.87 -6.32
CA ALA A 44 -5.47 20.94 -4.87
C ALA A 44 -5.49 19.53 -4.24
N MET A 45 -5.09 19.45 -2.96
CA MET A 45 -5.11 18.21 -2.17
C MET A 45 -5.96 18.40 -0.91
N GLY A 46 -6.95 17.53 -0.69
CA GLY A 46 -7.91 17.61 0.40
C GLY A 46 -7.92 16.39 1.33
N ASN A 47 -8.05 16.67 2.63
CA ASN A 47 -8.34 15.68 3.67
C ASN A 47 -9.86 15.63 3.92
N VAL A 48 -10.50 14.52 3.54
CA VAL A 48 -11.95 14.36 3.73
C VAL A 48 -12.35 13.98 5.16
N LEU A 49 -11.41 13.58 6.02
CA LEU A 49 -11.70 13.38 7.45
C LEU A 49 -11.81 14.70 8.22
N GLY A 50 -11.38 15.83 7.64
CA GLY A 50 -11.31 17.14 8.28
C GLY A 50 -10.07 17.26 9.19
N ILE A 51 -9.95 18.41 9.88
CA ILE A 51 -8.82 18.73 10.77
C ILE A 51 -8.76 17.79 12.00
N THR A 52 -9.76 16.95 12.19
CA THR A 52 -9.72 15.97 13.26
C THR A 52 -8.73 14.86 12.90
N ASP A 53 -7.51 15.03 13.41
CA ASP A 53 -6.66 13.91 13.78
C ASP A 53 -7.57 12.81 14.37
N PRO A 54 -7.49 11.55 13.93
CA PRO A 54 -8.15 10.45 14.62
C PRO A 54 -7.80 10.42 16.12
N PHE A 55 -6.73 11.12 16.52
CA PHE A 55 -6.34 11.41 17.90
C PHE A 55 -6.82 12.77 18.43
N ALA A 56 -7.41 13.65 17.59
CA ALA A 56 -8.01 14.89 18.07
C ALA A 56 -9.28 14.57 18.88
N PRO A 57 -9.53 15.31 19.98
CA PRO A 57 -10.67 15.06 20.83
C PRO A 57 -11.99 15.31 20.08
N GLY A 58 -12.68 14.24 19.69
CA GLY A 58 -14.05 14.29 19.20
C GLY A 58 -15.04 14.83 20.24
N PRO A 59 -16.34 15.01 19.88
CA PRO A 59 -17.37 15.42 20.82
C PRO A 59 -17.34 14.62 22.12
N TRP A 60 -17.66 15.23 23.21
CA TRP A 60 -17.54 14.72 24.59
C TRP A 60 -17.97 13.23 24.78
N PRO A 61 -19.06 12.71 24.16
CA PRO A 61 -19.44 11.31 24.30
C PRO A 61 -18.41 10.33 23.69
N ILE A 62 -17.77 10.70 22.58
CA ILE A 62 -16.75 9.89 21.91
C ILE A 62 -15.46 9.84 22.75
N ARG A 63 -15.15 10.91 23.48
CA ARG A 63 -14.01 10.94 24.42
C ARG A 63 -14.16 9.95 25.58
N LEU A 64 -15.37 9.72 26.07
CA LEU A 64 -15.63 8.80 27.16
C LEU A 64 -15.55 7.35 26.70
N LEU A 65 -16.05 7.04 25.49
CA LEU A 65 -16.00 5.74 24.86
C LEU A 65 -14.56 5.34 24.45
N ARG A 66 -13.70 6.31 24.12
CA ARG A 66 -12.27 6.10 23.85
C ARG A 66 -11.46 5.50 25.02
N LYS A 67 -11.97 5.59 26.26
CA LYS A 67 -11.30 4.96 27.43
C LYS A 67 -11.58 3.46 27.56
N ILE A 68 -12.62 2.96 26.91
CA ILE A 68 -13.11 1.58 27.10
C ILE A 68 -12.67 0.66 25.97
N ASP A 69 -12.62 1.13 24.70
CA ASP A 69 -12.06 0.32 23.60
C ASP A 69 -11.80 1.22 22.35
N ARG A 70 -10.56 1.68 22.21
CA ARG A 70 -10.23 2.77 21.28
C ARG A 70 -10.27 2.41 19.79
N LEU A 71 -10.00 1.18 19.44
CA LEU A 71 -9.81 0.79 18.03
C LEU A 71 -11.10 0.27 17.39
N GLU A 72 -11.91 -0.50 18.12
CA GLU A 72 -13.08 -1.18 17.55
C GLU A 72 -14.21 -0.24 17.14
N LEU A 73 -14.49 0.80 17.96
CA LEU A 73 -15.55 1.77 17.67
C LEU A 73 -15.21 2.72 16.53
N GLU A 74 -13.93 3.10 16.38
CA GLU A 74 -13.48 3.95 15.27
C GLU A 74 -13.54 3.22 13.95
N ASP A 75 -13.10 1.98 13.89
CA ASP A 75 -13.15 1.14 12.69
C ASP A 75 -14.60 0.80 12.33
N TRP A 76 -15.44 0.44 13.32
CA TRP A 76 -16.86 0.21 13.08
C TRP A 76 -17.56 1.47 12.55
N TYR A 77 -17.27 2.65 13.13
CA TYR A 77 -17.86 3.94 12.73
C TYR A 77 -17.45 4.34 11.31
N ARG A 78 -16.19 4.13 10.92
CA ARG A 78 -15.65 4.44 9.59
C ARG A 78 -16.50 3.83 8.47
N TRP A 79 -17.04 2.65 8.71
CA TRP A 79 -17.83 1.89 7.75
C TRP A 79 -19.35 2.04 7.94
N THR A 80 -19.80 3.23 8.34
CA THR A 80 -21.22 3.54 8.46
C THR A 80 -21.67 4.54 7.40
N PRO A 81 -22.95 4.47 6.93
CA PRO A 81 -23.51 5.48 6.01
C PRO A 81 -23.38 6.91 6.54
N PHE A 82 -23.45 7.08 7.87
CA PHE A 82 -23.27 8.39 8.49
C PHE A 82 -21.85 8.95 8.30
N ALA A 83 -20.82 8.11 8.52
CA ALA A 83 -19.44 8.50 8.30
C ALA A 83 -19.17 8.79 6.81
N TRP A 84 -19.67 7.95 5.90
CA TRP A 84 -19.54 8.15 4.46
C TRP A 84 -20.19 9.46 4.00
N GLY A 85 -21.43 9.73 4.41
CA GLY A 85 -22.14 10.97 4.08
C GLY A 85 -21.43 12.22 4.65
N ARG A 86 -20.86 12.12 5.86
CA ARG A 86 -20.06 13.20 6.43
C ARG A 86 -18.79 13.46 5.64
N ASN A 87 -18.06 12.41 5.26
CA ASN A 87 -16.83 12.54 4.51
C ASN A 87 -17.11 13.05 3.08
N THR A 88 -18.22 12.61 2.47
CA THR A 88 -18.69 13.11 1.17
C THR A 88 -18.95 14.61 1.21
N ARG A 89 -19.76 15.10 2.18
CA ARG A 89 -20.01 16.56 2.34
C ARG A 89 -18.73 17.37 2.56
N ARG A 90 -17.73 16.80 3.24
CA ARG A 90 -16.43 17.47 3.43
C ARG A 90 -15.62 17.53 2.13
N ALA A 91 -15.66 16.45 1.35
CA ALA A 91 -15.04 16.43 0.03
C ALA A 91 -15.66 17.49 -0.89
N GLU A 92 -16.99 17.60 -0.90
CA GLU A 92 -17.75 18.62 -1.67
C GLU A 92 -17.46 20.04 -1.19
N ALA A 93 -17.43 20.26 0.12
CA ALA A 93 -17.09 21.57 0.70
C ALA A 93 -15.65 21.98 0.36
N PHE A 94 -14.69 21.04 0.42
CA PHE A 94 -13.32 21.30 0.02
C PHE A 94 -13.23 21.62 -1.48
N ALA A 95 -13.94 20.89 -2.33
CA ALA A 95 -14.00 21.12 -3.75
C ALA A 95 -14.56 22.53 -4.08
N GLY A 96 -15.61 22.96 -3.39
CA GLY A 96 -16.19 24.29 -3.53
C GLY A 96 -15.24 25.43 -3.16
N GLN A 97 -14.30 25.19 -2.24
CA GLN A 97 -13.26 26.14 -1.85
C GLN A 97 -12.09 26.23 -2.85
N HIS A 98 -11.98 25.26 -3.76
CA HIS A 98 -10.86 25.16 -4.72
C HIS A 98 -11.36 25.02 -6.16
N PRO A 99 -12.12 25.98 -6.71
CA PRO A 99 -12.67 25.89 -8.05
C PRO A 99 -11.57 25.86 -9.11
N GLY A 100 -11.85 25.23 -10.26
CA GLY A 100 -10.95 25.24 -11.41
C GLY A 100 -10.27 23.90 -11.72
N TYR A 101 -10.51 22.84 -10.94
CA TYR A 101 -10.15 21.46 -11.31
C TYR A 101 -11.07 20.96 -12.44
N ASN A 102 -10.61 19.96 -13.19
CA ASN A 102 -11.37 19.31 -14.26
C ASN A 102 -11.45 17.78 -14.11
N ALA A 103 -10.87 17.23 -13.06
CA ALA A 103 -11.00 15.83 -12.70
C ALA A 103 -10.75 15.64 -11.19
N VAL A 104 -11.28 14.55 -10.61
CA VAL A 104 -11.12 14.20 -9.21
C VAL A 104 -10.45 12.84 -9.09
N LEU A 105 -9.36 12.76 -8.32
CA LEU A 105 -8.72 11.51 -7.95
C LEU A 105 -8.94 11.24 -6.46
N MET A 106 -9.66 10.17 -6.15
CA MET A 106 -9.94 9.71 -4.79
C MET A 106 -8.95 8.62 -4.38
N TYR A 107 -8.31 8.79 -3.25
CA TYR A 107 -7.51 7.73 -2.64
C TYR A 107 -8.36 7.00 -1.58
N GLY A 108 -8.85 5.79 -1.92
CA GLY A 108 -9.78 5.01 -1.12
C GLY A 108 -11.26 5.30 -1.42
N THR A 109 -12.14 4.58 -0.71
CA THR A 109 -13.57 4.47 -1.02
C THR A 109 -14.49 4.70 0.19
N THR A 110 -14.15 5.64 1.08
CA THR A 110 -14.97 5.98 2.27
C THR A 110 -15.76 7.27 2.10
N TYR A 111 -15.90 7.76 0.87
CA TYR A 111 -16.65 8.96 0.48
C TYR A 111 -16.95 8.90 -1.03
N ASN A 112 -18.02 9.56 -1.45
CA ASN A 112 -18.47 9.55 -2.85
C ASN A 112 -19.05 10.91 -3.24
N PRO A 113 -18.21 11.95 -3.52
CA PRO A 113 -18.70 13.29 -3.86
C PRO A 113 -19.24 13.36 -5.29
N GLU A 114 -20.29 14.19 -5.48
CA GLU A 114 -20.84 14.52 -6.77
C GLU A 114 -20.36 15.92 -7.19
N LEU A 115 -19.38 15.98 -8.10
CA LEU A 115 -18.65 17.22 -8.41
C LEU A 115 -18.76 17.68 -9.88
N GLY A 116 -19.57 17.00 -10.69
CA GLY A 116 -19.83 17.40 -12.09
C GLY A 116 -18.63 17.24 -13.03
N VAL A 117 -17.56 16.59 -12.61
CA VAL A 117 -16.37 16.30 -13.42
C VAL A 117 -16.01 14.81 -13.34
N PRO A 118 -15.20 14.27 -14.27
CA PRO A 118 -14.74 12.89 -14.21
C PRO A 118 -14.11 12.52 -12.86
N LYS A 119 -14.52 11.38 -12.33
CA LYS A 119 -14.14 10.87 -11.03
C LYS A 119 -13.35 9.57 -11.18
N TYR A 120 -12.26 9.47 -10.44
CA TYR A 120 -11.34 8.35 -10.47
C TYR A 120 -11.03 7.87 -9.05
N VAL A 121 -10.78 6.57 -8.90
CA VAL A 121 -10.39 5.97 -7.60
C VAL A 121 -9.05 5.26 -7.75
N TYR A 122 -8.16 5.46 -6.78
CA TYR A 122 -6.94 4.68 -6.60
C TYR A 122 -7.04 3.84 -5.33
N LEU A 123 -6.74 2.53 -5.41
CA LEU A 123 -6.88 1.59 -4.30
C LEU A 123 -5.89 0.41 -4.39
N ASP A 124 -5.64 -0.25 -3.27
CA ASP A 124 -4.80 -1.46 -3.15
C ASP A 124 -5.59 -2.77 -3.05
N ALA A 125 -6.81 -2.71 -2.53
CA ALA A 125 -7.74 -3.83 -2.48
C ALA A 125 -9.18 -3.35 -2.51
N THR A 126 -10.08 -4.20 -2.92
CA THR A 126 -11.53 -3.99 -2.81
C THR A 126 -12.05 -4.47 -1.45
N SER A 127 -13.21 -3.97 -1.04
CA SER A 127 -13.90 -4.44 0.17
C SER A 127 -14.31 -5.91 0.06
N ALA A 128 -14.58 -6.41 -1.14
CA ALA A 128 -14.86 -7.83 -1.38
C ALA A 128 -13.63 -8.68 -1.05
N GLN A 129 -12.45 -8.31 -1.48
CA GLN A 129 -11.20 -9.02 -1.17
C GLN A 129 -10.88 -9.01 0.33
N VAL A 130 -11.01 -7.84 0.99
CA VAL A 130 -10.78 -7.69 2.44
C VAL A 130 -11.75 -8.56 3.23
N SER A 131 -13.01 -8.57 2.81
CA SER A 131 -14.08 -9.39 3.42
C SER A 131 -13.84 -10.88 3.25
N SER A 132 -13.50 -11.33 2.05
CA SER A 132 -13.24 -12.76 1.75
C SER A 132 -12.05 -13.28 2.57
N ALA A 133 -11.05 -12.45 2.80
CA ALA A 133 -9.90 -12.76 3.65
C ALA A 133 -10.22 -12.64 5.15
N LYS A 134 -11.39 -12.12 5.53
CA LYS A 134 -11.75 -11.76 6.92
C LYS A 134 -10.63 -10.92 7.58
N ALA A 135 -10.04 -10.00 6.82
CA ALA A 135 -8.93 -9.20 7.30
C ALA A 135 -9.42 -7.96 8.05
N TRP A 136 -8.62 -7.50 9.01
CA TRP A 136 -8.84 -6.31 9.81
C TRP A 136 -10.24 -6.29 10.45
N GLU A 137 -10.91 -5.14 10.44
CA GLU A 137 -12.25 -4.94 10.97
C GLU A 137 -13.33 -5.82 10.30
N PHE A 138 -13.11 -6.25 9.05
CA PHE A 138 -14.05 -7.12 8.33
C PHE A 138 -14.19 -8.51 8.96
N ALA A 139 -13.21 -8.96 9.75
CA ALA A 139 -13.33 -10.20 10.53
C ALA A 139 -14.49 -10.17 11.54
N ARG A 140 -14.92 -8.96 11.96
CA ARG A 140 -15.95 -8.72 12.97
C ARG A 140 -17.26 -8.21 12.40
N PHE A 141 -17.33 -7.95 11.09
CA PHE A 141 -18.55 -7.45 10.47
C PHE A 141 -19.57 -8.56 10.33
N SER A 142 -20.85 -8.22 10.60
CA SER A 142 -21.95 -9.10 10.22
C SER A 142 -22.02 -9.23 8.69
N PRO A 143 -22.65 -10.30 8.19
CA PRO A 143 -22.88 -10.45 6.74
C PRO A 143 -23.64 -9.25 6.12
N GLU A 144 -24.59 -8.66 6.85
CA GLU A 144 -25.34 -7.48 6.40
C GLU A 144 -24.43 -6.26 6.28
N LYS A 145 -23.59 -6.01 7.30
CA LYS A 145 -22.64 -4.90 7.28
C LYS A 145 -21.64 -5.08 6.14
N THR A 146 -21.11 -6.27 5.96
CA THR A 146 -20.21 -6.59 4.83
C THR A 146 -20.87 -6.29 3.49
N ARG A 147 -22.12 -6.78 3.27
CA ARG A 147 -22.86 -6.48 2.04
C ARG A 147 -23.08 -4.98 1.86
N SER A 148 -23.40 -4.24 2.91
CA SER A 148 -23.57 -2.77 2.85
C SER A 148 -22.29 -2.07 2.41
N VAL A 149 -21.13 -2.46 2.95
CA VAL A 149 -19.84 -1.88 2.57
C VAL A 149 -19.48 -2.20 1.11
N VAL A 150 -19.65 -3.44 0.69
CA VAL A 150 -19.38 -3.86 -0.69
C VAL A 150 -20.32 -3.15 -1.66
N HIS A 151 -21.60 -2.99 -1.30
CA HIS A 151 -22.58 -2.25 -2.12
C HIS A 151 -22.22 -0.77 -2.24
N TYR A 152 -21.89 -0.11 -1.14
CA TYR A 152 -21.43 1.29 -1.17
C TYR A 152 -20.18 1.48 -2.04
N GLN A 153 -19.24 0.54 -2.00
CA GLN A 153 -18.07 0.60 -2.85
C GLN A 153 -18.43 0.39 -4.34
N ARG A 154 -19.44 -0.46 -4.63
CA ARG A 154 -19.99 -0.62 -5.99
C ARG A 154 -20.54 0.69 -6.51
N ASP A 155 -21.36 1.39 -5.73
CA ASP A 155 -21.93 2.68 -6.11
C ASP A 155 -20.84 3.71 -6.43
N ILE A 156 -19.73 3.70 -5.69
CA ILE A 156 -18.57 4.54 -6.01
C ILE A 156 -17.98 4.17 -7.37
N PHE A 157 -17.73 2.88 -7.59
CA PHE A 157 -17.12 2.43 -8.85
C PHE A 157 -18.03 2.67 -10.06
N ASP A 158 -19.33 2.48 -9.91
CA ASP A 158 -20.30 2.74 -10.97
C ASP A 158 -20.30 4.22 -11.40
N GLY A 159 -20.13 5.13 -10.43
CA GLY A 159 -20.00 6.56 -10.65
C GLY A 159 -18.60 7.05 -11.08
N CYS A 160 -17.58 6.17 -11.18
CA CYS A 160 -16.24 6.56 -11.62
C CYS A 160 -16.06 6.42 -13.14
N THR A 161 -15.26 7.29 -13.73
CA THR A 161 -14.82 7.17 -15.12
C THR A 161 -13.86 6.00 -15.28
N ALA A 162 -12.89 5.86 -14.36
CA ALA A 162 -12.03 4.69 -14.27
C ALA A 162 -11.54 4.46 -12.84
N VAL A 163 -11.04 3.25 -12.59
CA VAL A 163 -10.44 2.83 -11.32
C VAL A 163 -8.99 2.44 -11.56
N PHE A 164 -8.12 2.88 -10.66
CA PHE A 164 -6.68 2.64 -10.68
C PHE A 164 -6.26 1.69 -9.54
N PRO A 165 -6.40 0.36 -9.72
CA PRO A 165 -5.84 -0.60 -8.77
C PRO A 165 -4.32 -0.59 -8.81
N ARG A 166 -3.67 -0.90 -7.66
CA ARG A 166 -2.21 -1.04 -7.60
C ARG A 166 -1.69 -2.29 -8.29
N SER A 167 -2.52 -3.33 -8.40
CA SER A 167 -2.11 -4.66 -8.85
C SER A 167 -3.17 -5.27 -9.77
N LYS A 168 -2.76 -6.27 -10.53
CA LYS A 168 -3.69 -7.14 -11.29
C LYS A 168 -4.59 -7.90 -10.33
N TRP A 169 -4.07 -8.35 -9.18
CA TRP A 169 -4.86 -9.01 -8.16
C TRP A 169 -6.05 -8.15 -7.71
N ALA A 170 -5.86 -6.85 -7.49
CA ALA A 170 -6.97 -5.94 -7.18
C ALA A 170 -7.88 -5.68 -8.40
N ALA A 171 -7.30 -5.62 -9.61
CA ALA A 171 -8.06 -5.48 -10.86
C ALA A 171 -8.97 -6.69 -11.11
N ASP A 172 -8.54 -7.89 -10.77
CA ASP A 172 -9.34 -9.11 -10.93
C ASP A 172 -10.60 -9.09 -10.05
N SER A 173 -10.52 -8.53 -8.84
CA SER A 173 -11.72 -8.32 -8.02
C SER A 173 -12.63 -7.23 -8.60
N LEU A 174 -12.10 -6.15 -9.17
CA LEU A 174 -12.93 -5.14 -9.85
C LEU A 174 -13.74 -5.77 -10.99
N ARG A 175 -13.17 -6.71 -11.74
CA ARG A 175 -13.86 -7.46 -12.79
C ARG A 175 -14.85 -8.47 -12.20
N GLY A 176 -14.35 -9.37 -11.35
CA GLY A 176 -15.09 -10.54 -10.86
C GLY A 176 -16.16 -10.19 -9.84
N ASP A 177 -15.83 -9.39 -8.83
CA ASP A 177 -16.73 -9.09 -7.71
C ASP A 177 -17.64 -7.89 -7.99
N TYR A 178 -17.15 -6.92 -8.78
CA TYR A 178 -17.88 -5.68 -9.06
C TYR A 178 -18.41 -5.57 -10.49
N GLY A 179 -17.92 -6.38 -11.42
CA GLY A 179 -18.38 -6.37 -12.82
C GLY A 179 -17.94 -5.16 -13.63
N LEU A 180 -16.83 -4.51 -13.21
CA LEU A 180 -16.30 -3.38 -13.97
C LEU A 180 -15.72 -3.86 -15.32
N PRO A 181 -16.03 -3.18 -16.43
CA PRO A 181 -15.44 -3.49 -17.72
C PRO A 181 -13.96 -3.10 -17.77
N ASP A 182 -13.19 -3.79 -18.62
CA ASP A 182 -11.74 -3.65 -18.72
C ASP A 182 -11.29 -2.23 -19.10
N ASP A 183 -12.06 -1.55 -19.92
CA ASP A 183 -11.76 -0.18 -20.35
C ASP A 183 -11.87 0.85 -19.21
N ARG A 184 -12.49 0.48 -18.09
CA ARG A 184 -12.55 1.30 -16.87
C ARG A 184 -11.54 0.89 -15.81
N ILE A 185 -10.68 -0.09 -16.07
CA ILE A 185 -9.67 -0.59 -15.10
C ILE A 185 -8.28 -0.33 -15.67
N VAL A 186 -7.48 0.46 -14.98
CA VAL A 186 -6.09 0.71 -15.36
C VAL A 186 -5.17 0.38 -14.18
N VAL A 187 -4.42 -0.70 -14.27
CA VAL A 187 -3.45 -1.06 -13.22
C VAL A 187 -2.35 0.00 -13.17
N ALA A 188 -2.45 0.87 -12.18
CA ALA A 188 -1.52 1.99 -12.04
C ALA A 188 -0.17 1.57 -11.44
N GLY A 189 -0.16 0.56 -10.58
CA GLY A 189 1.02 0.20 -9.80
C GLY A 189 1.18 1.07 -8.55
N ALA A 190 2.34 0.98 -7.94
CA ALA A 190 2.78 1.77 -6.80
C ALA A 190 4.31 1.88 -6.82
N GLY A 191 4.92 2.50 -5.81
CA GLY A 191 6.37 2.63 -5.71
C GLY A 191 6.87 2.46 -4.28
N SER A 192 8.19 2.37 -4.14
CA SER A 192 8.85 2.50 -2.84
C SER A 192 8.59 3.89 -2.24
N ASN A 193 8.40 3.97 -0.93
CA ASN A 193 8.21 5.24 -0.24
C ASN A 193 9.53 5.94 0.14
N PHE A 194 10.66 5.39 -0.25
CA PHE A 194 11.96 6.05 -0.10
C PHE A 194 12.21 7.01 -1.26
N GLU A 195 12.75 8.18 -0.92
CA GLU A 195 13.23 9.15 -1.91
C GLU A 195 14.65 8.73 -2.36
N GLY A 196 14.82 8.53 -3.66
CA GLY A 196 16.06 8.03 -4.26
C GLY A 196 16.18 6.49 -4.21
N VAL A 197 17.25 5.99 -4.81
CA VAL A 197 17.61 4.56 -4.76
C VAL A 197 18.71 4.39 -3.73
N PRO A 198 18.42 3.85 -2.53
CA PRO A 198 19.46 3.64 -1.54
C PRO A 198 20.42 2.55 -2.04
N LEU A 199 21.70 2.84 -1.97
CA LEU A 199 22.72 1.83 -2.26
C LEU A 199 22.79 0.84 -1.09
N LYS A 200 22.85 -0.45 -1.40
CA LYS A 200 23.15 -1.46 -0.39
C LYS A 200 24.59 -1.29 0.10
N HIS A 201 24.75 -1.06 1.40
CA HIS A 201 26.04 -0.89 2.04
C HIS A 201 26.52 -2.12 2.81
N GLY A 202 25.59 -3.06 3.12
CA GLY A 202 25.90 -4.27 3.86
C GLY A 202 26.31 -5.45 2.99
N SER A 203 27.04 -6.40 3.57
CA SER A 203 27.39 -7.66 2.92
C SER A 203 26.23 -8.64 2.94
N TYR A 204 26.00 -9.37 1.87
CA TYR A 204 25.05 -10.48 1.84
C TYR A 204 25.52 -11.68 2.66
N ALA A 205 26.83 -11.80 2.92
CA ALA A 205 27.41 -12.87 3.73
C ALA A 205 27.07 -12.80 5.23
N ASN A 206 26.48 -11.69 5.69
CA ASN A 206 26.08 -11.53 7.10
C ASN A 206 24.93 -12.46 7.53
N ALA A 207 24.27 -13.13 6.59
CA ALA A 207 23.11 -14.00 6.79
C ALA A 207 22.02 -13.32 7.67
N ARG A 208 21.79 -12.02 7.48
CA ARG A 208 20.81 -11.23 8.22
C ARG A 208 19.45 -11.25 7.52
N ILE A 209 18.47 -11.83 8.19
CA ILE A 209 17.06 -11.78 7.76
C ILE A 209 16.44 -10.53 8.36
N LEU A 210 15.69 -9.78 7.56
CA LEU A 210 14.92 -8.62 8.00
C LEU A 210 13.42 -8.88 7.87
N PHE A 211 12.69 -8.63 8.96
CA PHE A 211 11.24 -8.57 8.99
C PHE A 211 10.80 -7.15 9.33
N ILE A 212 9.82 -6.60 8.60
CA ILE A 212 9.22 -5.29 8.91
C ILE A 212 7.70 -5.41 8.88
N GLY A 213 7.06 -5.22 10.04
CA GLY A 213 5.61 -5.27 10.16
C GLY A 213 5.11 -4.81 11.52
N VAL A 214 3.94 -4.15 11.55
CA VAL A 214 3.29 -3.72 12.81
C VAL A 214 2.45 -4.85 13.40
N GLU A 215 1.71 -5.54 12.55
CA GLU A 215 0.82 -6.65 12.94
C GLU A 215 1.58 -7.98 12.84
N TRP A 216 2.21 -8.36 13.95
CA TRP A 216 3.12 -9.49 14.05
C TRP A 216 2.54 -10.80 13.51
N GLU A 217 1.33 -11.18 14.01
CA GLU A 217 0.66 -12.42 13.63
C GLU A 217 0.30 -12.42 12.13
N ARG A 218 -0.44 -11.39 11.70
CA ARG A 218 -0.90 -11.29 10.31
C ARG A 218 0.24 -11.24 9.29
N LYS A 219 1.38 -10.70 9.67
CA LYS A 219 2.58 -10.60 8.81
C LYS A 219 3.42 -11.88 8.80
N GLY A 220 2.99 -12.92 9.52
CA GLY A 220 3.65 -14.23 9.55
C GLY A 220 4.93 -14.28 10.38
N GLY A 221 5.04 -13.40 11.37
CA GLY A 221 6.18 -13.38 12.28
C GLY A 221 6.40 -14.69 13.04
N PRO A 222 5.36 -15.32 13.63
CA PRO A 222 5.51 -16.61 14.31
C PRO A 222 6.07 -17.69 13.39
N LEU A 223 5.56 -17.80 12.16
CA LEU A 223 6.07 -18.76 11.17
C LEU A 223 7.55 -18.50 10.83
N LEU A 224 7.93 -17.21 10.72
CA LEU A 224 9.31 -16.84 10.44
C LEU A 224 10.25 -17.20 11.58
N VAL A 225 9.84 -17.00 12.84
CA VAL A 225 10.66 -17.41 14.00
C VAL A 225 10.80 -18.93 14.07
N GLU A 226 9.73 -19.69 13.81
CA GLU A 226 9.79 -21.14 13.73
C GLU A 226 10.80 -21.59 12.66
N ALA A 227 10.73 -21.00 11.45
CA ALA A 227 11.69 -21.28 10.39
C ALA A 227 13.12 -20.84 10.76
N PHE A 228 13.26 -19.71 11.45
CA PHE A 228 14.56 -19.17 11.86
C PHE A 228 15.31 -20.10 12.83
N ARG A 229 14.62 -20.85 13.68
CA ARG A 229 15.24 -21.86 14.55
C ARG A 229 16.04 -22.89 13.74
N GLU A 230 15.49 -23.37 12.63
CA GLU A 230 16.18 -24.29 11.73
C GLU A 230 17.30 -23.60 10.94
N VAL A 231 17.07 -22.35 10.49
CA VAL A 231 18.14 -21.54 9.88
C VAL A 231 19.31 -21.37 10.84
N LYS A 232 19.06 -21.07 12.11
CA LYS A 232 20.09 -20.86 13.14
C LYS A 232 20.90 -22.11 13.44
N LYS A 233 20.29 -23.30 13.37
CA LYS A 233 21.01 -24.58 13.49
C LYS A 233 21.97 -24.80 12.31
N ALA A 234 21.51 -24.50 11.09
CA ALA A 234 22.32 -24.70 9.88
C ALA A 234 23.38 -23.61 9.70
N LEU A 235 23.07 -22.38 10.07
CA LEU A 235 23.91 -21.18 9.93
C LEU A 235 24.02 -20.47 11.30
N PRO A 236 24.95 -20.90 12.18
CA PRO A 236 25.04 -20.37 13.55
C PRO A 236 25.26 -18.86 13.66
N HIS A 237 25.80 -18.21 12.62
CA HIS A 237 26.02 -16.76 12.56
C HIS A 237 24.79 -15.99 12.08
N ALA A 238 23.74 -16.65 11.55
CA ALA A 238 22.55 -15.99 11.05
C ALA A 238 21.84 -15.17 12.14
N THR A 239 21.25 -14.05 11.74
CA THR A 239 20.46 -13.16 12.63
C THR A 239 19.11 -12.84 11.99
N LEU A 240 18.12 -12.55 12.84
CA LEU A 240 16.79 -12.08 12.44
C LEU A 240 16.50 -10.74 13.12
N ALA A 241 16.36 -9.68 12.33
CA ALA A 241 15.94 -8.37 12.83
C ALA A 241 14.43 -8.17 12.65
N ILE A 242 13.76 -7.75 13.72
CA ILE A 242 12.31 -7.51 13.75
C ILE A 242 12.06 -6.02 13.99
N VAL A 243 11.43 -5.37 12.99
CA VAL A 243 11.12 -3.94 12.99
C VAL A 243 9.60 -3.72 12.91
N GLY A 244 9.10 -2.72 13.61
CA GLY A 244 7.69 -2.29 13.55
C GLY A 244 6.79 -2.90 14.62
N CYS A 245 7.26 -3.90 15.34
CA CYS A 245 6.58 -4.53 16.47
C CYS A 245 7.60 -5.02 17.52
N SER A 246 7.10 -5.39 18.69
CA SER A 246 7.93 -5.91 19.78
C SER A 246 7.31 -7.18 20.36
N PRO A 247 7.36 -8.31 19.61
CA PRO A 247 6.83 -9.58 20.09
C PRO A 247 7.67 -10.13 21.25
N GLU A 248 7.06 -10.96 22.08
CA GLU A 248 7.77 -11.71 23.14
C GLU A 248 8.50 -12.91 22.52
N VAL A 249 9.64 -12.65 21.88
CA VAL A 249 10.51 -13.67 21.28
C VAL A 249 11.86 -13.65 21.97
N ASN A 250 12.25 -14.78 22.53
CA ASN A 250 13.55 -14.97 23.19
C ASN A 250 14.29 -16.13 22.51
N GLU A 251 14.85 -15.87 21.33
CA GLU A 251 15.59 -16.84 20.53
C GLU A 251 17.00 -16.33 20.23
N PRO A 252 18.03 -17.15 20.28
CA PRO A 252 19.39 -16.76 19.95
C PRO A 252 19.51 -16.19 18.54
N GLY A 253 20.03 -14.97 18.42
CA GLY A 253 20.23 -14.29 17.13
C GLY A 253 19.01 -13.51 16.64
N VAL A 254 17.92 -13.42 17.41
CA VAL A 254 16.80 -12.52 17.12
C VAL A 254 17.03 -11.18 17.79
N GLU A 255 16.92 -10.11 17.01
CA GLU A 255 17.04 -8.71 17.45
C GLU A 255 15.67 -8.03 17.33
N ILE A 256 15.09 -7.62 18.46
CA ILE A 256 13.85 -6.84 18.48
C ILE A 256 14.21 -5.35 18.42
N ILE A 257 14.10 -4.75 17.23
CA ILE A 257 14.38 -3.32 17.00
C ILE A 257 13.19 -2.47 17.44
N GLY A 258 11.98 -3.05 17.33
CA GLY A 258 10.74 -2.36 17.69
C GLY A 258 10.31 -1.30 16.66
N MET A 259 9.49 -0.35 17.11
CA MET A 259 8.90 0.67 16.24
C MET A 259 9.91 1.73 15.82
N ILE A 260 10.10 1.91 14.51
CA ILE A 260 10.86 3.01 13.93
C ILE A 260 9.88 4.07 13.40
N PRO A 261 9.92 5.32 13.89
CA PRO A 261 9.00 6.38 13.46
C PRO A 261 9.26 6.83 12.01
N ARG A 262 8.49 6.33 11.05
CA ARG A 262 8.64 6.69 9.62
C ARG A 262 8.42 8.18 9.32
N GLY A 263 7.78 8.92 10.22
CA GLY A 263 7.47 10.35 10.07
C GLY A 263 8.67 11.30 10.18
N THR A 264 9.76 10.87 10.78
CA THR A 264 10.96 11.68 11.04
C THR A 264 12.09 11.34 10.06
N GLN A 265 13.03 12.28 9.85
CA GLN A 265 14.23 12.03 9.04
C GLN A 265 15.11 10.94 9.68
N ASP A 266 15.28 10.98 10.99
CA ASP A 266 16.06 9.97 11.73
C ASP A 266 15.43 8.58 11.59
N GLY A 267 14.12 8.46 11.74
CA GLY A 267 13.43 7.19 11.55
C GLY A 267 13.55 6.64 10.11
N GLN A 268 13.51 7.51 9.11
CA GLN A 268 13.75 7.10 7.72
C GLN A 268 15.19 6.61 7.51
N ARG A 269 16.18 7.33 8.05
CA ARG A 269 17.58 6.93 7.99
C ARG A 269 17.78 5.56 8.65
N ARG A 270 17.29 5.37 9.88
CA ARG A 270 17.36 4.10 10.61
C ARG A 270 16.71 2.95 9.85
N LEU A 271 15.55 3.18 9.23
CA LEU A 271 14.86 2.17 8.43
C LEU A 271 15.67 1.78 7.19
N LEU A 272 16.27 2.75 6.49
CA LEU A 272 17.18 2.50 5.37
C LEU A 272 18.43 1.73 5.80
N GLU A 273 18.99 2.02 6.98
CA GLU A 273 20.10 1.28 7.57
C GLU A 273 19.74 -0.19 7.81
N GLU A 274 18.54 -0.49 8.33
CA GLU A 274 18.08 -1.87 8.51
C GLU A 274 17.94 -2.61 7.17
N TYR A 275 17.37 -1.98 6.15
CA TYR A 275 17.34 -2.57 4.80
C TYR A 275 18.75 -2.77 4.26
N SER A 276 19.63 -1.80 4.35
CA SER A 276 20.97 -1.89 3.78
C SER A 276 21.83 -2.99 4.42
N ARG A 277 21.58 -3.33 5.69
CA ARG A 277 22.27 -4.40 6.44
C ARG A 277 21.67 -5.79 6.16
N ALA A 278 20.46 -5.88 5.64
CA ALA A 278 19.78 -7.15 5.42
C ALA A 278 20.40 -7.94 4.26
N SER A 279 20.55 -9.24 4.41
CA SER A 279 20.88 -10.17 3.32
C SER A 279 19.62 -10.59 2.56
N VAL A 280 18.50 -10.78 3.27
CA VAL A 280 17.20 -11.12 2.72
C VAL A 280 16.10 -10.46 3.54
N PHE A 281 15.06 -9.97 2.89
CA PHE A 281 13.81 -9.56 3.52
C PHE A 281 12.82 -10.73 3.50
N CYS A 282 12.18 -11.02 4.63
CA CYS A 282 11.22 -12.12 4.70
C CYS A 282 9.92 -11.66 5.37
N ILE A 283 8.80 -11.86 4.67
CA ILE A 283 7.46 -11.62 5.18
C ILE A 283 6.52 -12.72 4.67
N MET A 284 5.78 -13.35 5.60
CA MET A 284 4.86 -14.44 5.27
C MET A 284 3.43 -14.06 5.64
N SER A 285 2.96 -12.92 5.13
CA SER A 285 1.65 -12.36 5.47
C SER A 285 0.50 -13.33 5.12
N GLU A 286 -0.41 -13.52 6.06
CA GLU A 286 -1.67 -14.24 5.84
C GLU A 286 -2.61 -13.45 4.92
N TYR A 287 -2.56 -12.13 5.03
CA TYR A 287 -3.24 -11.19 4.14
C TYR A 287 -2.37 -9.93 3.93
N GLU A 288 -2.14 -9.57 2.69
CA GLU A 288 -1.41 -8.36 2.30
C GLU A 288 -1.85 -7.89 0.92
N PRO A 289 -2.63 -6.82 0.80
CA PRO A 289 -3.12 -6.37 -0.50
C PRO A 289 -2.03 -6.08 -1.52
N PHE A 290 -0.93 -5.43 -1.08
CA PHE A 290 0.11 -5.04 -2.01
C PHE A 290 1.54 -5.28 -1.49
N GLY A 291 1.82 -4.93 -0.24
CA GLY A 291 3.14 -5.15 0.35
C GLY A 291 4.19 -4.11 -0.06
N ILE A 292 3.93 -2.82 0.15
CA ILE A 292 4.90 -1.72 -0.12
C ILE A 292 6.29 -2.02 0.48
N VAL A 293 6.37 -2.69 1.61
CA VAL A 293 7.64 -3.05 2.26
C VAL A 293 8.52 -3.96 1.41
N VAL A 294 7.95 -4.73 0.47
CA VAL A 294 8.68 -5.51 -0.51
C VAL A 294 9.37 -4.59 -1.51
N LEU A 295 8.65 -3.63 -2.08
CA LEU A 295 9.25 -2.63 -2.98
C LEU A 295 10.32 -1.79 -2.28
N GLU A 296 10.12 -1.49 -0.99
CA GLU A 296 11.13 -0.80 -0.17
C GLU A 296 12.40 -1.65 -0.02
N ALA A 297 12.27 -2.95 0.28
CA ALA A 297 13.40 -3.87 0.39
C ALA A 297 14.12 -4.04 -0.95
N GLU A 298 13.38 -4.33 -2.02
CA GLU A 298 13.92 -4.51 -3.37
C GLU A 298 14.61 -3.23 -3.89
N SER A 299 14.05 -2.03 -3.62
CA SER A 299 14.71 -0.77 -3.97
C SER A 299 16.05 -0.59 -3.26
N CYS A 300 16.22 -1.18 -2.07
CA CYS A 300 17.49 -1.22 -1.33
C CYS A 300 18.41 -2.37 -1.77
N GLY A 301 18.08 -3.12 -2.82
CA GLY A 301 18.86 -4.27 -3.27
C GLY A 301 18.74 -5.49 -2.35
N VAL A 302 17.63 -5.63 -1.63
CA VAL A 302 17.42 -6.76 -0.72
C VAL A 302 16.42 -7.72 -1.33
N PRO A 303 16.83 -8.95 -1.72
CA PRO A 303 15.92 -9.98 -2.22
C PRO A 303 14.84 -10.30 -1.21
N CYS A 304 13.61 -10.55 -1.71
CA CYS A 304 12.45 -10.78 -0.87
C CYS A 304 12.01 -12.25 -0.87
N VAL A 305 11.61 -12.75 0.30
CA VAL A 305 10.88 -14.03 0.44
C VAL A 305 9.48 -13.72 0.95
N ALA A 306 8.46 -14.07 0.16
CA ALA A 306 7.07 -13.74 0.46
C ALA A 306 6.12 -14.88 0.01
N PRO A 307 4.82 -14.86 0.42
CA PRO A 307 3.83 -15.82 -0.05
C PRO A 307 3.57 -15.65 -1.56
N ASP A 308 3.34 -16.76 -2.25
CA ASP A 308 2.84 -16.77 -3.65
C ASP A 308 1.34 -16.49 -3.68
N ARG A 309 0.94 -15.29 -3.25
CA ARG A 309 -0.45 -14.84 -3.09
C ARG A 309 -0.54 -13.32 -3.17
N PHE A 310 -1.76 -12.82 -3.35
CA PHE A 310 -2.05 -11.37 -3.39
C PHE A 310 -1.26 -10.68 -4.51
N ALA A 311 -0.70 -9.52 -4.26
CA ALA A 311 0.13 -8.80 -5.24
C ALA A 311 1.62 -9.21 -5.23
N PHE A 312 2.07 -10.10 -4.34
CA PHE A 312 3.48 -10.48 -4.28
C PHE A 312 4.01 -11.11 -5.59
N PRO A 313 3.24 -11.98 -6.31
CA PRO A 313 3.70 -12.49 -7.61
C PRO A 313 3.85 -11.44 -8.71
N GLU A 314 3.34 -10.23 -8.49
CA GLU A 314 3.50 -9.11 -9.42
C GLU A 314 4.72 -8.25 -9.08
N THR A 315 5.09 -8.17 -7.80
CA THR A 315 6.22 -7.37 -7.32
C THR A 315 7.52 -8.17 -7.25
N ILE A 316 7.45 -9.46 -6.93
CA ILE A 316 8.60 -10.36 -6.83
C ILE A 316 8.63 -11.30 -8.05
N ARG A 317 9.75 -11.33 -8.76
CA ARG A 317 10.03 -12.34 -9.78
C ARG A 317 10.71 -13.54 -9.14
N ASP A 318 9.98 -14.68 -9.03
CA ASP A 318 10.48 -15.89 -8.37
C ASP A 318 11.78 -16.40 -9.02
N GLY A 319 12.84 -16.58 -8.21
CA GLY A 319 14.16 -16.98 -8.66
C GLY A 319 15.01 -15.85 -9.28
N GLU A 320 14.45 -14.66 -9.53
CA GLU A 320 15.16 -13.54 -10.15
C GLU A 320 15.39 -12.39 -9.16
N THR A 321 14.31 -11.85 -8.52
CA THR A 321 14.41 -10.77 -7.54
C THR A 321 14.17 -11.24 -6.11
N GLY A 322 13.73 -12.48 -5.94
CA GLY A 322 13.41 -13.05 -4.64
C GLY A 322 12.87 -14.47 -4.76
N ALA A 323 12.06 -14.89 -3.79
CA ALA A 323 11.43 -16.20 -3.79
C ALA A 323 9.99 -16.16 -3.30
N LEU A 324 9.10 -16.81 -4.03
CA LEU A 324 7.70 -16.97 -3.67
C LEU A 324 7.46 -18.36 -3.04
N LYS A 325 6.59 -18.41 -2.01
CA LYS A 325 6.26 -19.62 -1.28
C LYS A 325 4.77 -19.87 -1.25
N ALA A 326 4.31 -20.91 -1.92
CA ALA A 326 2.89 -21.25 -2.04
C ALA A 326 2.27 -21.78 -0.73
N ARG A 327 3.06 -22.26 0.23
CA ARG A 327 2.57 -22.86 1.48
C ARG A 327 3.18 -22.20 2.70
N TYR A 328 2.34 -22.03 3.72
CA TYR A 328 2.73 -21.66 5.07
C TYR A 328 3.28 -22.90 5.79
N ASP A 329 4.58 -23.15 5.63
CA ASP A 329 5.30 -24.30 6.18
C ASP A 329 6.68 -23.83 6.62
N ALA A 330 6.95 -23.89 7.91
CA ALA A 330 8.18 -23.39 8.51
C ALA A 330 9.42 -24.15 8.01
N GLY A 331 9.34 -25.46 7.80
CA GLY A 331 10.44 -26.27 7.30
C GLY A 331 10.82 -25.91 5.86
N ARG A 332 9.82 -25.69 4.99
CA ARG A 332 10.05 -25.26 3.62
C ARG A 332 10.57 -23.82 3.54
N LEU A 333 10.08 -22.94 4.42
CA LEU A 333 10.59 -21.58 4.53
C LEU A 333 12.06 -21.61 5.00
N ALA A 334 12.36 -22.38 6.06
CA ALA A 334 13.72 -22.56 6.54
C ALA A 334 14.67 -23.08 5.45
N SER A 335 14.28 -24.13 4.74
CA SER A 335 15.08 -24.71 3.65
C SER A 335 15.41 -23.67 2.58
N LYS A 336 14.44 -22.82 2.21
CA LYS A 336 14.67 -21.76 1.22
C LYS A 336 15.58 -20.66 1.76
N LEU A 337 15.36 -20.23 3.01
CA LEU A 337 16.22 -19.22 3.65
C LEU A 337 17.66 -19.73 3.79
N ILE A 338 17.87 -21.00 4.22
CA ILE A 338 19.19 -21.62 4.30
C ILE A 338 19.85 -21.63 2.91
N SER A 339 19.15 -22.08 1.88
CA SER A 339 19.66 -22.11 0.51
C SER A 339 20.12 -20.74 0.02
N LEU A 340 19.33 -19.69 0.27
CA LEU A 340 19.67 -18.32 -0.12
C LEU A 340 20.84 -17.75 0.68
N LEU A 341 20.77 -17.87 2.03
CA LEU A 341 21.77 -17.31 2.95
C LEU A 341 23.14 -18.02 2.86
N SER A 342 23.18 -19.26 2.38
CA SER A 342 24.41 -19.98 2.10
C SER A 342 25.07 -19.59 0.76
N ASN A 343 24.41 -18.74 -0.04
CA ASN A 343 24.94 -18.29 -1.32
C ASN A 343 24.88 -16.75 -1.46
N PRO A 344 25.84 -16.03 -0.87
CA PRO A 344 25.89 -14.57 -0.92
C PRO A 344 25.96 -13.99 -2.36
N GLU A 345 26.60 -14.68 -3.29
CA GLU A 345 26.71 -14.25 -4.68
C GLU A 345 25.34 -14.27 -5.38
N GLU A 346 24.54 -15.29 -5.12
CA GLU A 346 23.18 -15.38 -5.63
C GLU A 346 22.28 -14.29 -5.03
N LEU A 347 22.39 -14.01 -3.73
CA LEU A 347 21.69 -12.91 -3.10
C LEU A 347 22.09 -11.55 -3.68
N GLU A 348 23.37 -11.35 -4.00
CA GLU A 348 23.85 -10.13 -4.67
C GLU A 348 23.26 -9.99 -6.08
N ARG A 349 23.26 -11.09 -6.87
CA ARG A 349 22.64 -11.12 -8.18
C ARG A 349 21.16 -10.78 -8.11
N MET A 350 20.42 -11.44 -7.21
CA MET A 350 19.01 -11.17 -6.98
C MET A 350 18.75 -9.72 -6.51
N GLY A 351 19.59 -9.19 -5.63
CA GLY A 351 19.46 -7.83 -5.13
C GLY A 351 19.64 -6.77 -6.22
N LYS A 352 20.59 -6.95 -7.13
CA LYS A 352 20.76 -6.08 -8.30
C LYS A 352 19.54 -6.16 -9.24
N ALA A 353 19.08 -7.37 -9.56
CA ALA A 353 17.87 -7.56 -10.36
C ALA A 353 16.63 -6.94 -9.72
N ALA A 354 16.49 -7.03 -8.40
CA ALA A 354 15.40 -6.41 -7.63
C ALA A 354 15.41 -4.88 -7.74
N GLN A 355 16.58 -4.24 -7.59
CA GLN A 355 16.71 -2.79 -7.76
C GLN A 355 16.31 -2.34 -9.18
N GLU A 356 16.81 -3.03 -10.20
CA GLU A 356 16.48 -2.73 -11.59
C GLU A 356 14.98 -2.93 -11.87
N TRP A 357 14.40 -4.00 -11.34
CA TRP A 357 12.98 -4.29 -11.47
C TRP A 357 12.11 -3.18 -10.87
N VAL A 358 12.40 -2.76 -9.63
CA VAL A 358 11.65 -1.68 -8.98
C VAL A 358 11.85 -0.35 -9.69
N ALA A 359 13.08 -0.01 -10.10
CA ALA A 359 13.37 1.23 -10.81
C ALA A 359 12.63 1.36 -12.14
N ASN A 360 12.43 0.24 -12.85
CA ASN A 360 11.83 0.22 -14.19
C ASN A 360 10.30 0.07 -14.18
N GLU A 361 9.70 -0.55 -13.15
CA GLU A 361 8.28 -0.90 -13.16
C GLU A 361 7.49 -0.38 -11.96
N TRP A 362 8.15 -0.18 -10.80
CA TRP A 362 7.49 0.04 -9.51
C TRP A 362 7.93 1.35 -8.86
N THR A 363 7.71 2.48 -9.56
CA THR A 363 7.94 3.82 -9.01
C THR A 363 6.64 4.61 -8.94
N TRP A 364 6.57 5.55 -8.00
CA TRP A 364 5.44 6.47 -7.94
C TRP A 364 5.32 7.36 -9.17
N ASP A 365 6.43 7.65 -9.87
CA ASP A 365 6.41 8.41 -11.12
C ASP A 365 5.79 7.62 -12.27
N ILE A 366 6.02 6.30 -12.33
CA ILE A 366 5.34 5.40 -13.29
C ILE A 366 3.84 5.33 -12.98
N ALA A 367 3.47 5.15 -11.70
CA ALA A 367 2.05 5.14 -11.30
C ALA A 367 1.36 6.46 -11.64
N ALA A 368 1.97 7.59 -11.30
CA ALA A 368 1.47 8.92 -11.61
C ALA A 368 1.36 9.17 -13.12
N ARG A 369 2.32 8.67 -13.92
CA ARG A 369 2.28 8.75 -15.38
C ARG A 369 1.08 8.00 -15.95
N ARG A 370 0.87 6.73 -15.56
CA ARG A 370 -0.26 5.89 -16.01
C ARG A 370 -1.61 6.55 -15.67
N ILE A 371 -1.73 7.11 -14.47
CA ILE A 371 -2.92 7.83 -14.03
C ILE A 371 -3.13 9.10 -14.86
N HIS A 372 -2.11 9.92 -15.02
CA HIS A 372 -2.17 11.17 -15.77
C HIS A 372 -2.53 10.94 -17.25
N GLU A 373 -1.87 10.00 -17.92
CA GLU A 373 -2.11 9.67 -19.33
C GLU A 373 -3.56 9.23 -19.56
N ARG A 374 -4.12 8.40 -18.68
CA ARG A 374 -5.50 7.97 -18.76
C ARG A 374 -6.48 9.14 -18.57
N ILE A 375 -6.27 9.96 -17.55
CA ILE A 375 -7.14 11.11 -17.27
C ILE A 375 -7.08 12.13 -18.41
N ALA A 376 -5.89 12.40 -18.95
CA ALA A 376 -5.74 13.29 -20.10
C ALA A 376 -6.49 12.78 -21.33
N ALA A 377 -6.42 11.47 -21.61
CA ALA A 377 -7.15 10.87 -22.71
C ALA A 377 -8.67 10.96 -22.53
N ASP A 378 -9.17 10.71 -21.32
CA ASP A 378 -10.61 10.81 -21.01
C ASP A 378 -11.13 12.26 -21.17
N LEU A 379 -10.38 13.27 -20.71
CA LEU A 379 -10.71 14.68 -20.86
C LEU A 379 -10.70 15.12 -22.32
N ALA A 380 -9.71 14.68 -23.10
CA ALA A 380 -9.62 14.97 -24.53
C ALA A 380 -10.80 14.35 -25.32
N ALA A 381 -11.28 13.18 -24.90
CA ALA A 381 -12.45 12.53 -25.52
C ALA A 381 -13.75 13.30 -25.28
N GLN A 382 -13.89 13.96 -24.12
CA GLN A 382 -15.09 14.76 -23.79
C GLN A 382 -15.17 16.09 -24.58
N THR A 383 -14.02 16.62 -25.01
CA THR A 383 -13.99 17.90 -25.78
C THR A 383 -14.22 17.73 -27.26
N LYS A 384 -14.27 16.49 -27.78
CA LYS A 384 -14.59 16.26 -29.21
C LYS A 384 -16.09 16.41 -29.41
N PRO A 385 -16.56 17.30 -30.32
CA PRO A 385 -17.99 17.42 -30.64
C PRO A 385 -18.47 16.06 -31.15
N THR A 386 -19.57 15.58 -30.60
CA THR A 386 -20.34 14.46 -31.16
C THR A 386 -20.72 14.81 -32.60
N ARG A 387 -20.18 14.08 -33.57
CA ARG A 387 -20.54 14.23 -35.00
C ARG A 387 -21.92 13.67 -35.26
#